data_1158850b7ca4388d83e187fe0bd23890
#
_entry.id   1158850b7ca4388d83e187fe0bd23890
#
_cell.length_a   1.000
_cell.length_b   1.000
_cell.length_c   1.000
_cell.angle_alpha   90.00
_cell.angle_beta   90.00
_cell.angle_gamma   90.00
#
_symmetry.space_group_name_H-M   'P 1'
#
loop_
_entity.id
_entity.type
_entity.pdbx_description
1 polymer ?
#
loop_
_entity_poly.entity_id
_entity_poly.type
_entity_poly.pdbx_seq_one_letter_code
_entity_poly.pdbx_strand_id
1 'polypeptide(L)'
;MNNTSYGVSVEWNCGFNIIYNNSFYYNHGSNETYNSLHVQAYDGNGTNLWDYNGRGNFWADWTEPDENGDGIVDEPYVIDGIVGVMDHFPLTEEVPIPEFGAMYPVVILLIIALAFGIYRKKNLT
;
A
#
# COMPACT_ATOMS: atom_id res chain seq x y z
N MET A 1 11.13 -17.88 -0.61
CA MET A 1 12.44 -17.19 -0.77
C MET A 1 12.46 -16.03 0.19
N ASN A 2 13.47 -15.92 1.04
CA ASN A 2 13.62 -14.75 1.88
C ASN A 2 14.21 -13.63 1.02
N ASN A 3 13.48 -12.53 0.87
CA ASN A 3 13.99 -11.33 0.23
C ASN A 3 14.99 -10.66 1.18
N THR A 4 16.26 -10.58 0.78
CA THR A 4 17.32 -9.95 1.58
C THR A 4 17.49 -8.45 1.29
N SER A 5 16.73 -7.92 0.34
CA SER A 5 16.73 -6.50 -0.02
C SER A 5 15.56 -5.78 0.63
N TYR A 6 15.69 -4.47 0.83
CA TYR A 6 14.57 -3.61 1.22
C TYR A 6 13.44 -3.68 0.18
N GLY A 7 12.21 -3.56 0.63
CA GLY A 7 11.06 -3.40 -0.27
C GLY A 7 11.11 -2.08 -1.02
N VAL A 8 11.50 -1.02 -0.32
CA VAL A 8 11.83 0.30 -0.88
C VAL A 8 13.12 0.79 -0.25
N SER A 9 14.03 1.29 -1.07
CA SER A 9 15.26 1.97 -0.64
C SER A 9 15.32 3.33 -1.33
N VAL A 10 15.36 4.39 -0.54
CA VAL A 10 15.49 5.76 -1.02
C VAL A 10 16.87 6.28 -0.67
N GLU A 11 17.64 6.60 -1.69
CA GLU A 11 19.03 7.04 -1.51
C GLU A 11 19.12 8.51 -1.03
N TRP A 12 20.28 8.88 -0.51
CA TRP A 12 20.56 10.18 0.10
C TRP A 12 20.21 11.41 -0.77
N ASN A 13 20.24 11.28 -2.08
CA ASN A 13 19.96 12.35 -3.04
C ASN A 13 18.51 12.33 -3.56
N CYS A 14 17.66 11.46 -3.04
CA CYS A 14 16.25 11.29 -3.44
C CYS A 14 15.33 11.72 -2.31
N GLY A 15 14.86 12.95 -2.34
CA GLY A 15 13.99 13.51 -1.32
C GLY A 15 12.63 13.96 -1.83
N PHE A 16 11.77 14.36 -0.89
CA PHE A 16 10.43 14.89 -1.13
C PHE A 16 9.46 13.91 -1.82
N ASN A 17 9.68 12.61 -1.64
CA ASN A 17 8.73 11.60 -2.08
C ASN A 17 7.67 11.36 -1.00
N ILE A 18 6.50 10.90 -1.42
CA ILE A 18 5.42 10.45 -0.53
C ILE A 18 5.18 8.97 -0.81
N ILE A 19 5.33 8.15 0.23
CA ILE A 19 5.25 6.69 0.16
C ILE A 19 4.18 6.25 1.16
N TYR A 20 2.97 6.00 0.69
CA TYR A 20 1.85 5.60 1.54
C TYR A 20 0.87 4.70 0.77
N ASN A 21 -0.02 4.01 1.48
CA ASN A 21 -0.96 3.05 0.89
C ASN A 21 -0.29 1.90 0.14
N ASN A 22 0.88 1.47 0.61
CA ASN A 22 1.56 0.27 0.12
C ASN A 22 1.47 -0.84 1.15
N SER A 23 1.65 -2.08 0.71
CA SER A 23 1.77 -3.24 1.58
C SER A 23 3.16 -3.86 1.45
N PHE A 24 3.84 -3.99 2.58
CA PHE A 24 5.20 -4.54 2.68
C PHE A 24 5.17 -5.89 3.36
N TYR A 25 5.70 -6.91 2.67
CA TYR A 25 5.74 -8.29 3.15
C TYR A 25 7.14 -8.85 3.09
N TYR A 26 7.69 -9.19 4.26
CA TYR A 26 8.89 -10.01 4.42
C TYR A 26 10.11 -9.56 3.59
N ASN A 27 10.30 -8.25 3.47
CA ASN A 27 11.50 -7.68 2.85
C ASN A 27 12.65 -7.62 3.85
N HIS A 28 13.89 -7.56 3.38
CA HIS A 28 15.11 -7.45 4.18
C HIS A 28 15.23 -8.55 5.25
N GLY A 29 14.74 -9.75 4.97
CA GLY A 29 14.76 -10.87 5.90
C GLY A 29 13.78 -10.79 7.07
N SER A 30 12.83 -9.84 7.05
CA SER A 30 11.77 -9.73 8.04
C SER A 30 10.82 -10.94 7.99
N ASN A 31 10.11 -11.17 9.07
CA ASN A 31 9.05 -12.17 9.20
C ASN A 31 7.83 -11.56 9.88
N GLU A 32 6.93 -12.34 10.43
CA GLU A 32 5.71 -11.88 11.11
C GLU A 32 5.97 -11.10 12.40
N THR A 33 7.20 -11.16 12.94
CA THR A 33 7.59 -10.48 14.18
C THR A 33 8.60 -9.40 13.86
N TYR A 34 8.35 -8.18 14.33
CA TYR A 34 9.26 -7.07 14.15
C TYR A 34 10.67 -7.35 14.69
N ASN A 35 11.65 -7.01 13.90
CA ASN A 35 13.06 -7.06 14.26
C ASN A 35 13.77 -5.84 13.68
N SER A 36 14.36 -5.03 14.55
CA SER A 36 15.07 -3.79 14.16
C SER A 36 16.29 -4.01 13.24
N LEU A 37 16.78 -5.26 13.12
CA LEU A 37 17.84 -5.62 12.17
C LEU A 37 17.29 -5.98 10.79
N HIS A 38 15.98 -6.06 10.64
CA HIS A 38 15.27 -6.52 9.45
C HIS A 38 14.10 -5.60 9.08
N VAL A 39 14.28 -4.29 9.24
CA VAL A 39 13.31 -3.27 8.82
C VAL A 39 13.09 -3.33 7.32
N GLN A 40 11.84 -3.26 6.88
CA GLN A 40 11.47 -3.56 5.49
C GLN A 40 11.79 -2.45 4.49
N ALA A 41 12.08 -1.23 4.94
CA ALA A 41 12.37 -0.08 4.08
C ALA A 41 13.54 0.75 4.60
N TYR A 42 14.19 1.47 3.68
CA TYR A 42 15.34 2.32 3.97
C TYR A 42 15.13 3.73 3.39
N ASP A 43 15.45 4.75 4.18
CA ASP A 43 15.47 6.15 3.76
C ASP A 43 16.78 6.82 4.16
N GLY A 44 17.62 7.06 3.18
CA GLY A 44 18.92 7.73 3.33
C GLY A 44 18.85 9.25 3.23
N ASN A 45 17.68 9.84 2.95
CA ASN A 45 17.53 11.28 2.74
C ASN A 45 16.87 11.99 3.93
N GLY A 46 15.81 11.42 4.49
CA GLY A 46 15.09 11.97 5.65
C GLY A 46 14.07 13.08 5.35
N THR A 47 13.87 13.47 4.09
CA THR A 47 12.83 14.44 3.69
C THR A 47 11.63 13.78 3.01
N ASN A 48 11.62 12.46 2.94
CA ASN A 48 10.52 11.70 2.40
C ASN A 48 9.43 11.51 3.47
N LEU A 49 8.19 11.46 3.03
CA LEU A 49 7.05 11.16 3.88
C LEU A 49 6.62 9.70 3.67
N TRP A 50 6.51 8.95 4.76
CA TRP A 50 6.07 7.55 4.75
C TRP A 50 4.60 7.39 5.16
N ASP A 51 3.93 8.52 5.30
CA ASP A 51 2.48 8.63 5.51
C ASP A 51 1.95 9.92 4.87
N TYR A 52 0.65 9.96 4.63
CA TYR A 52 -0.03 11.14 4.10
C TYR A 52 -1.50 11.17 4.54
N ASN A 53 -1.97 12.35 4.99
CA ASN A 53 -3.35 12.54 5.46
C ASN A 53 -3.81 11.53 6.53
N GLY A 54 -2.96 11.22 7.49
CA GLY A 54 -3.29 10.31 8.58
C GLY A 54 -3.34 8.84 8.16
N ARG A 55 -2.69 8.47 7.06
CA ARG A 55 -2.65 7.12 6.55
C ARG A 55 -1.25 6.79 6.02
N GLY A 56 -0.69 5.71 6.48
CA GLY A 56 0.63 5.23 6.08
C GLY A 56 0.58 3.95 5.24
N ASN A 57 1.45 3.02 5.56
CA ASN A 57 1.61 1.75 4.86
C ASN A 57 1.26 0.57 5.76
N PHE A 58 0.94 -0.55 5.16
CA PHE A 58 0.84 -1.83 5.85
C PHE A 58 2.23 -2.49 5.90
N TRP A 59 2.62 -2.92 7.12
CA TRP A 59 3.86 -3.62 7.40
C TRP A 59 3.52 -4.97 8.03
N ALA A 60 3.78 -6.06 7.35
CA ALA A 60 3.37 -7.40 7.79
C ALA A 60 3.94 -7.82 9.16
N ASP A 61 5.02 -7.18 9.61
CA ASP A 61 5.66 -7.36 10.91
C ASP A 61 5.25 -6.31 11.97
N TRP A 62 4.28 -5.40 11.65
CA TRP A 62 3.87 -4.31 12.53
C TRP A 62 2.37 -4.01 12.40
N THR A 63 1.55 -4.84 12.99
CA THR A 63 0.08 -4.78 12.84
C THR A 63 -0.67 -4.50 14.14
N GLU A 64 0.04 -4.38 15.25
CA GLU A 64 -0.50 -4.14 16.58
C GLU A 64 0.44 -3.20 17.39
N PRO A 65 -0.04 -2.48 18.42
CA PRO A 65 -1.42 -2.41 18.89
C PRO A 65 -2.32 -1.45 18.09
N ASP A 66 -3.63 -1.70 18.14
CA ASP A 66 -4.69 -0.77 17.69
C ASP A 66 -5.79 -0.82 18.76
N GLU A 67 -5.61 -0.05 19.83
CA GLU A 67 -6.50 -0.10 21.00
C GLU A 67 -7.83 0.61 20.75
N ASN A 68 -7.85 1.59 19.84
CA ASN A 68 -9.04 2.36 19.52
C ASN A 68 -9.86 1.75 18.37
N GLY A 69 -9.31 0.78 17.63
CA GLY A 69 -9.98 0.06 16.55
C GLY A 69 -10.21 0.89 15.29
N ASP A 70 -9.36 1.88 15.03
CA ASP A 70 -9.50 2.75 13.86
C ASP A 70 -8.79 2.24 12.59
N GLY A 71 -8.09 1.11 12.69
CA GLY A 71 -7.36 0.48 11.59
C GLY A 71 -5.94 1.05 11.39
N ILE A 72 -5.47 1.89 12.32
CA ILE A 72 -4.12 2.44 12.37
C ILE A 72 -3.41 1.86 13.59
N VAL A 73 -2.18 1.40 13.42
CA VAL A 73 -1.36 0.94 14.55
C VAL A 73 -1.00 2.15 15.42
N ASP A 74 -1.23 2.07 16.72
CA ASP A 74 -1.04 3.18 17.67
C ASP A 74 0.41 3.65 17.80
N GLU A 75 1.37 2.83 17.35
CA GLU A 75 2.79 3.14 17.37
C GLU A 75 3.36 3.25 15.95
N PRO A 76 4.25 4.22 15.69
CA PRO A 76 4.85 4.40 14.36
C PRO A 76 5.79 3.26 13.99
N TYR A 77 5.89 2.96 12.69
CA TYR A 77 6.90 2.06 12.14
C TYR A 77 8.17 2.83 11.83
N VAL A 78 9.28 2.47 12.46
CA VAL A 78 10.58 3.13 12.26
C VAL A 78 11.20 2.63 10.95
N ILE A 79 11.55 3.58 10.08
CA ILE A 79 12.23 3.32 8.81
C ILE A 79 13.75 3.30 9.04
N ASP A 80 14.44 2.38 8.40
CA ASP A 80 15.89 2.29 8.49
C ASP A 80 16.58 3.47 7.75
N GLY A 81 17.80 3.82 8.12
CA GLY A 81 18.56 4.90 7.51
C GLY A 81 18.69 6.14 8.39
N ILE A 82 18.13 7.29 7.97
CA ILE A 82 18.19 8.52 8.76
C ILE A 82 17.34 8.41 10.03
N VAL A 83 17.95 8.77 11.16
CA VAL A 83 17.27 8.73 12.47
C VAL A 83 16.06 9.64 12.50
N GLY A 84 14.95 9.13 12.97
CA GLY A 84 13.69 9.87 13.11
C GLY A 84 12.75 9.78 11.92
N VAL A 85 13.13 9.07 10.85
CA VAL A 85 12.21 8.77 9.74
C VAL A 85 11.31 7.61 10.14
N MET A 86 10.00 7.79 9.99
CA MET A 86 9.01 6.79 10.37
C MET A 86 7.70 6.98 9.60
N ASP A 87 6.95 5.90 9.49
CA ASP A 87 5.53 5.91 9.15
C ASP A 87 4.75 6.12 10.46
N HIS A 88 4.08 7.26 10.59
CA HIS A 88 3.36 7.63 11.81
C HIS A 88 1.96 6.99 11.91
N PHE A 89 1.44 6.47 10.79
CA PHE A 89 0.10 5.92 10.71
C PHE A 89 0.10 4.54 10.03
N PRO A 90 0.88 3.56 10.55
CA PRO A 90 0.92 2.22 9.96
C PRO A 90 -0.47 1.59 9.96
N LEU A 91 -0.78 0.80 8.95
CA LEU A 91 -2.09 0.16 8.79
C LEU A 91 -2.11 -1.21 9.48
N THR A 92 -3.22 -1.54 10.13
CA THR A 92 -3.45 -2.86 10.73
C THR A 92 -3.76 -3.95 9.70
N GLU A 93 -4.26 -3.55 8.54
CA GLU A 93 -4.63 -4.46 7.45
C GLU A 93 -3.97 -4.05 6.14
N GLU A 94 -3.74 -5.02 5.27
CA GLU A 94 -3.17 -4.79 3.94
C GLU A 94 -4.04 -3.84 3.11
N VAL A 95 -3.37 -3.06 2.26
CA VAL A 95 -4.06 -2.18 1.32
C VAL A 95 -4.74 -3.04 0.26
N PRO A 96 -6.07 -2.94 0.10
CA PRO A 96 -6.78 -3.74 -0.90
C PRO A 96 -6.28 -3.44 -2.30
N ILE A 97 -5.93 -4.48 -3.05
CA ILE A 97 -5.67 -4.36 -4.49
C ILE A 97 -7.03 -4.18 -5.17
N PRO A 98 -7.23 -3.10 -5.97
CA PRO A 98 -8.47 -2.93 -6.70
C PRO A 98 -8.72 -4.14 -7.61
N GLU A 99 -9.76 -4.90 -7.33
CA GLU A 99 -10.17 -6.01 -8.19
C GLU A 99 -10.77 -5.46 -9.48
N PHE A 100 -9.97 -5.29 -10.51
CA PHE A 100 -10.47 -4.94 -11.84
C PHE A 100 -11.50 -5.97 -12.37
N GLY A 101 -11.45 -7.21 -11.89
CA GLY A 101 -12.41 -8.28 -12.21
C GLY A 101 -13.85 -8.01 -11.77
N ALA A 102 -14.09 -7.25 -10.70
CA ALA A 102 -15.44 -6.89 -10.22
C ALA A 102 -16.13 -5.84 -11.11
N MET A 103 -15.41 -5.05 -11.91
CA MET A 103 -15.96 -4.06 -12.83
C MET A 103 -16.26 -4.62 -14.23
N TYR A 104 -15.64 -5.72 -14.63
CA TYR A 104 -15.82 -6.35 -15.94
C TYR A 104 -17.28 -6.74 -16.28
N PRO A 105 -18.05 -7.37 -15.37
CA PRO A 105 -19.45 -7.75 -15.68
C PRO A 105 -20.34 -6.55 -15.99
N VAL A 106 -20.14 -5.43 -15.31
CA VAL A 106 -20.94 -4.20 -15.49
C VAL A 106 -20.63 -3.55 -16.84
N VAL A 107 -19.36 -3.47 -17.24
CA VAL A 107 -18.93 -2.91 -18.53
C VAL A 107 -19.42 -3.79 -19.69
N ILE A 108 -19.34 -5.10 -19.58
CA ILE A 108 -19.83 -6.05 -20.60
C ILE A 108 -21.35 -5.93 -20.76
N LEU A 109 -22.11 -5.84 -19.67
CA LEU A 109 -23.57 -5.65 -19.73
C LEU A 109 -23.97 -4.32 -20.39
N LEU A 110 -23.23 -3.24 -20.17
CA LEU A 110 -23.45 -1.94 -20.84
C LEU A 110 -23.19 -2.02 -22.34
N ILE A 111 -22.14 -2.70 -22.78
CA ILE A 111 -21.82 -2.89 -24.20
C ILE A 111 -22.89 -3.73 -24.90
N ILE A 112 -23.38 -4.82 -24.29
CA ILE A 112 -24.44 -5.66 -24.82
C ILE A 112 -25.75 -4.88 -24.93
N ALA A 113 -26.12 -4.08 -23.93
CA ALA A 113 -27.33 -3.26 -23.93
C ALA A 113 -27.31 -2.20 -25.04
N LEU A 114 -26.16 -1.54 -25.28
CA LEU A 114 -25.97 -0.57 -26.36
C LEU A 114 -26.05 -1.24 -27.74
N ALA A 115 -25.42 -2.40 -27.94
CA ALA A 115 -25.49 -3.15 -29.20
C ALA A 115 -26.92 -3.61 -29.49
N PHE A 116 -27.67 -4.07 -28.51
CA PHE A 116 -29.09 -4.48 -28.66
C PHE A 116 -29.99 -3.29 -28.95
N GLY A 117 -29.76 -2.14 -28.35
CA GLY A 117 -30.47 -0.88 -28.63
C GLY A 117 -30.27 -0.41 -30.08
N ILE A 118 -29.06 -0.47 -30.61
CA ILE A 118 -28.72 -0.13 -31.99
C ILE A 118 -29.39 -1.11 -32.97
N TYR A 119 -29.35 -2.42 -32.68
CA TYR A 119 -29.99 -3.44 -33.52
C TYR A 119 -31.51 -3.23 -33.61
N ARG A 120 -32.17 -2.96 -32.46
CA ARG A 120 -33.62 -2.71 -32.42
C ARG A 120 -34.02 -1.45 -33.17
N LYS A 121 -33.23 -0.39 -33.14
CA LYS A 121 -33.48 0.86 -33.86
C LYS A 121 -33.35 0.68 -35.40
N LYS A 122 -32.44 -0.20 -35.83
CA LYS A 122 -32.24 -0.52 -37.26
C LYS A 122 -33.38 -1.34 -37.84
N ASN A 123 -34.07 -2.17 -37.07
CA ASN A 123 -35.14 -3.04 -37.53
C ASN A 123 -36.56 -2.43 -37.35
N LEU A 124 -36.66 -1.23 -36.78
CA LEU A 124 -37.92 -0.47 -36.66
C LEU A 124 -38.11 0.57 -37.77
N THR A 125 -37.14 0.74 -38.65
CA THR A 125 -37.18 1.51 -39.87
C THR A 125 -37.20 0.61 -41.08
#